data_93d1eab28b8f1b2e3fd560f4e9a263d0
#
_entry.id   93d1eab28b8f1b2e3fd560f4e9a263d0
#
_cell.length_a   1.000
_cell.length_b   1.000
_cell.length_c   1.000
_cell.angle_alpha   90.00
_cell.angle_beta   90.00
_cell.angle_gamma   90.00
#
_symmetry.space_group_name_H-M   'P 1'
#
loop_
_entity.id
_entity.type
_entity.pdbx_description
1 polymer ?
#
loop_
_entity_poly.entity_id
_entity_poly.type
_entity_poly.pdbx_seq_one_letter_code
_entity_poly.pdbx_strand_id
1 'polypeptide(L)'
;MKGYQLQMSFMERPIKLASILLIFSAIGCGKDAVTDKAGNDQVVPSESAPTDNKPTSQAVQGQASWYGPGHYGNKTASGEILKEGTMTAAHSSLPMGTKVKVTRLDNNKSVTVVINDRKPFKQGTVIDLAHGSATALDVDDDGKTAVEIEVLD
;
A
#
# COMPACT_ATOMS: atom_id res chain seq x y z
N MET A 1 49.34 -14.68 17.63
CA MET A 1 48.93 -13.86 16.47
C MET A 1 48.32 -14.76 15.45
N LYS A 2 46.98 -14.85 15.36
CA LYS A 2 46.27 -15.64 14.35
C LYS A 2 45.40 -14.66 13.58
N GLY A 3 45.81 -14.41 12.31
CA GLY A 3 45.11 -13.54 11.40
C GLY A 3 43.81 -14.17 10.89
N TYR A 4 42.70 -13.49 11.03
CA TYR A 4 41.45 -13.86 10.42
C TYR A 4 41.36 -13.25 9.03
N GLN A 5 41.40 -14.08 8.02
CA GLN A 5 41.15 -13.74 6.62
C GLN A 5 39.63 -13.51 6.44
N LEU A 6 39.24 -12.27 6.14
CA LEU A 6 37.90 -11.96 5.66
C LEU A 6 37.75 -12.43 4.22
N GLN A 7 36.99 -13.47 4.00
CA GLN A 7 36.50 -13.89 2.68
C GLN A 7 35.26 -13.02 2.33
N MET A 8 35.47 -12.02 1.50
CA MET A 8 34.39 -11.32 0.82
C MET A 8 33.91 -12.17 -0.34
N SER A 9 32.80 -12.86 -0.17
CA SER A 9 32.11 -13.54 -1.26
C SER A 9 31.26 -12.51 -2.01
N PHE A 10 31.80 -12.04 -3.13
CA PHE A 10 31.10 -11.15 -4.06
C PHE A 10 30.18 -12.02 -4.92
N MET A 11 28.89 -12.05 -4.57
CA MET A 11 27.89 -12.82 -5.29
C MET A 11 27.35 -11.99 -6.45
N GLU A 12 28.01 -12.14 -7.62
CA GLU A 12 27.55 -11.53 -8.87
C GLU A 12 26.24 -12.19 -9.34
N ARG A 13 25.19 -11.40 -9.46
CA ARG A 13 23.93 -11.83 -10.08
C ARG A 13 23.99 -11.59 -11.58
N PRO A 14 23.77 -12.61 -12.44
CA PRO A 14 23.76 -12.43 -13.88
C PRO A 14 22.51 -11.67 -14.33
N ILE A 15 22.73 -10.55 -14.99
CA ILE A 15 21.71 -9.78 -15.72
C ILE A 15 21.32 -10.57 -16.97
N LYS A 16 20.11 -11.13 -16.99
CA LYS A 16 19.54 -11.71 -18.20
C LYS A 16 18.99 -10.61 -19.11
N LEU A 17 19.75 -10.30 -20.16
CA LEU A 17 19.29 -9.51 -21.29
C LEU A 17 18.27 -10.35 -22.10
N ALA A 18 17.00 -9.96 -22.06
CA ALA A 18 15.99 -10.51 -22.95
C ALA A 18 15.87 -9.61 -24.18
N SER A 19 16.23 -10.16 -25.33
CA SER A 19 16.11 -9.56 -26.66
C SER A 19 14.65 -9.26 -27.00
N ILE A 20 14.39 -8.00 -27.34
CA ILE A 20 13.11 -7.54 -27.93
C ILE A 20 13.20 -7.76 -29.42
N LEU A 21 12.39 -8.67 -29.97
CA LEU A 21 12.20 -8.87 -31.40
C LEU A 21 11.03 -7.99 -31.87
N LEU A 22 11.36 -6.96 -32.65
CA LEU A 22 10.41 -6.12 -33.39
C LEU A 22 9.86 -6.89 -34.60
N ILE A 23 8.54 -7.09 -34.65
CA ILE A 23 7.86 -7.47 -35.90
C ILE A 23 6.94 -6.33 -36.30
N PHE A 24 7.37 -5.63 -37.35
CA PHE A 24 6.56 -4.74 -38.16
C PHE A 24 5.71 -5.61 -39.12
N SER A 25 4.42 -5.41 -39.20
CA SER A 25 3.65 -5.78 -40.39
C SER A 25 2.56 -4.75 -40.65
N ALA A 26 2.54 -4.37 -41.90
CA ALA A 26 1.92 -3.20 -42.48
C ALA A 26 0.51 -3.48 -43.07
N ILE A 27 -0.23 -2.38 -43.20
CA ILE A 27 -1.15 -2.05 -44.33
C ILE A 27 -2.49 -2.81 -44.44
N GLY A 28 -3.54 -2.03 -44.29
CA GLY A 28 -4.87 -2.37 -44.79
C GLY A 28 -5.76 -1.15 -44.84
N CYS A 29 -5.65 -0.42 -45.95
CA CYS A 29 -6.52 0.71 -46.34
C CYS A 29 -7.82 0.14 -46.91
N GLY A 30 -8.98 0.61 -46.47
CA GLY A 30 -10.29 0.32 -47.04
C GLY A 30 -11.22 1.48 -46.76
N LYS A 31 -11.34 2.39 -47.71
CA LYS A 31 -12.43 3.36 -47.85
C LYS A 31 -13.63 2.61 -48.38
N ASP A 32 -14.84 2.90 -47.90
CA ASP A 32 -15.96 3.24 -48.76
C ASP A 32 -17.13 3.82 -47.95
N ALA A 33 -17.82 4.69 -48.61
CA ALA A 33 -18.73 5.72 -48.16
C ALA A 33 -20.20 5.30 -48.21
N VAL A 34 -21.03 6.07 -47.44
CA VAL A 34 -22.37 6.58 -47.77
C VAL A 34 -23.56 5.59 -47.66
N THR A 35 -24.54 5.84 -46.81
CA THR A 35 -25.83 6.52 -47.06
C THR A 35 -26.84 6.25 -45.93
N ASP A 36 -27.42 7.34 -45.44
CA ASP A 36 -28.72 7.58 -44.87
C ASP A 36 -29.73 6.42 -44.61
N LYS A 37 -30.38 6.35 -43.47
CA LYS A 37 -31.74 6.84 -43.23
C LYS A 37 -32.32 6.42 -41.89
N ALA A 38 -32.76 7.44 -41.18
CA ALA A 38 -33.96 7.54 -40.33
C ALA A 38 -34.46 6.35 -39.51
N GLY A 39 -34.56 6.59 -38.23
CA GLY A 39 -35.77 6.35 -37.45
C GLY A 39 -35.89 5.02 -36.75
N ASN A 40 -35.69 4.99 -35.48
CA ASN A 40 -36.77 4.62 -34.55
C ASN A 40 -36.29 4.80 -33.10
N ASP A 41 -37.07 5.55 -32.35
CA ASP A 41 -37.01 5.60 -30.90
C ASP A 41 -37.16 4.22 -30.31
N GLN A 42 -36.15 3.77 -29.57
CA GLN A 42 -36.32 2.84 -28.47
C GLN A 42 -35.43 3.27 -27.33
N VAL A 43 -36.08 3.98 -26.41
CA VAL A 43 -35.62 4.19 -25.04
C VAL A 43 -35.51 2.83 -24.37
N VAL A 44 -34.33 2.28 -24.31
CA VAL A 44 -33.99 1.21 -23.36
C VAL A 44 -33.70 1.89 -22.05
N PRO A 45 -34.40 1.59 -20.97
CA PRO A 45 -33.98 2.02 -19.64
C PRO A 45 -32.62 1.35 -19.37
N SER A 46 -31.59 2.17 -19.35
CA SER A 46 -30.31 1.77 -18.78
C SER A 46 -30.57 1.44 -17.31
N GLU A 47 -30.67 0.17 -17.03
CA GLU A 47 -30.64 -0.36 -15.69
C GLU A 47 -29.30 0.07 -15.06
N SER A 48 -29.37 1.18 -14.34
CA SER A 48 -28.30 1.63 -13.50
C SER A 48 -28.09 0.56 -12.43
N ALA A 49 -26.99 -0.19 -12.59
CA ALA A 49 -26.46 -1.01 -11.52
C ALA A 49 -26.47 -0.20 -10.22
N PRO A 50 -26.85 -0.82 -9.08
CA PRO A 50 -26.81 -0.15 -7.81
C PRO A 50 -25.38 0.31 -7.55
N THR A 51 -25.15 1.61 -7.62
CA THR A 51 -23.99 2.24 -7.04
C THR A 51 -24.14 2.00 -5.53
N ASP A 52 -23.43 1.02 -5.02
CA ASP A 52 -23.16 0.90 -3.60
C ASP A 52 -22.50 2.21 -3.18
N ASN A 53 -23.33 3.14 -2.72
CA ASN A 53 -22.89 4.31 -1.96
C ASN A 53 -22.48 3.84 -0.56
N LYS A 54 -21.46 2.98 -0.50
CA LYS A 54 -20.63 2.84 0.67
C LYS A 54 -19.95 4.20 0.84
N PRO A 55 -20.01 4.84 2.04
CA PRO A 55 -19.28 6.06 2.28
C PRO A 55 -17.83 5.82 1.89
N THR A 56 -17.35 6.57 0.91
CA THR A 56 -15.99 6.47 0.42
C THR A 56 -15.09 6.90 1.57
N SER A 57 -14.61 5.93 2.34
CA SER A 57 -13.52 6.18 3.28
C SER A 57 -12.38 6.73 2.43
N GLN A 58 -12.02 8.00 2.65
CA GLN A 58 -10.97 8.63 1.86
C GLN A 58 -9.67 7.90 2.12
N ALA A 59 -9.25 7.13 1.13
CA ALA A 59 -7.95 6.47 1.16
C ALA A 59 -6.86 7.53 1.03
N VAL A 60 -5.87 7.51 1.92
CA VAL A 60 -4.74 8.43 1.92
C VAL A 60 -3.47 7.64 1.64
N GLN A 61 -2.73 8.06 0.62
CA GLN A 61 -1.44 7.46 0.29
C GLN A 61 -0.28 8.24 0.91
N GLY A 62 0.76 7.51 1.31
CA GLY A 62 1.98 8.06 1.89
C GLY A 62 2.95 6.97 2.28
N GLN A 63 3.87 7.29 3.18
CA GLN A 63 4.80 6.31 3.72
C GLN A 63 4.37 5.85 5.11
N ALA A 64 4.47 4.55 5.38
CA ALA A 64 4.49 4.01 6.73
C ALA A 64 5.93 3.90 7.22
N SER A 65 6.15 4.20 8.50
CA SER A 65 7.31 3.79 9.27
C SER A 65 6.87 2.87 10.41
N TRP A 66 7.80 2.42 11.23
CA TRP A 66 7.46 1.59 12.36
C TRP A 66 8.32 1.87 13.59
N TYR A 67 7.83 1.44 14.74
CA TYR A 67 8.51 1.52 16.03
C TYR A 67 8.36 0.20 16.79
N GLY A 68 9.36 -0.16 17.55
CA GLY A 68 9.35 -1.46 18.22
C GLY A 68 10.41 -1.63 19.28
N PRO A 69 11.44 -2.45 19.09
CA PRO A 69 12.24 -3.04 20.18
C PRO A 69 12.71 -2.06 21.24
N GLY A 70 13.04 -0.89 21.07
CA GLY A 70 13.44 0.07 22.12
C GLY A 70 12.28 0.72 22.89
N HIS A 71 11.02 0.40 22.52
CA HIS A 71 9.82 1.04 23.08
C HIS A 71 8.89 0.05 23.83
N TYR A 72 9.20 -1.23 23.85
CA TYR A 72 8.39 -2.21 24.56
C TYR A 72 8.36 -1.91 26.08
N GLY A 73 7.19 -2.10 26.67
CA GLY A 73 6.95 -1.77 28.07
C GLY A 73 6.54 -0.31 28.32
N ASN A 74 6.71 0.59 27.35
CA ASN A 74 6.25 1.97 27.45
C ASN A 74 4.73 2.06 27.25
N LYS A 75 4.12 3.07 27.87
CA LYS A 75 2.71 3.42 27.63
C LYS A 75 2.58 4.18 26.31
N THR A 76 1.60 3.80 25.52
CA THR A 76 1.12 4.58 24.36
C THR A 76 0.28 5.77 24.82
N ALA A 77 -0.10 6.64 23.90
CA ALA A 77 -0.96 7.78 24.22
C ALA A 77 -2.37 7.37 24.71
N SER A 78 -2.85 6.17 24.37
CA SER A 78 -4.10 5.60 24.92
C SER A 78 -3.92 5.04 26.34
N GLY A 79 -2.70 4.92 26.84
CA GLY A 79 -2.38 4.32 28.14
C GLY A 79 -2.09 2.81 28.10
N GLU A 80 -2.21 2.19 26.94
CA GLU A 80 -1.87 0.78 26.77
C GLU A 80 -0.35 0.56 26.80
N ILE A 81 0.08 -0.59 27.29
CA ILE A 81 1.49 -0.97 27.26
C ILE A 81 1.83 -1.57 25.90
N LEU A 82 2.82 -0.97 25.23
CA LEU A 82 3.33 -1.50 23.97
C LEU A 82 4.01 -2.86 24.19
N LYS A 83 3.55 -3.85 23.45
CA LYS A 83 4.12 -5.21 23.46
C LYS A 83 4.53 -5.60 22.05
N GLU A 84 5.44 -6.56 21.95
CA GLU A 84 5.72 -7.24 20.71
C GLU A 84 4.46 -7.88 20.14
N GLY A 85 4.26 -7.80 18.82
CA GLY A 85 3.09 -8.40 18.15
C GLY A 85 1.79 -7.61 18.24
N THR A 86 1.77 -6.41 18.87
CA THR A 86 0.57 -5.56 18.86
C THR A 86 0.22 -5.06 17.46
N MET A 87 -1.08 -5.20 17.12
CA MET A 87 -1.64 -4.75 15.84
C MET A 87 -2.20 -3.34 15.97
N THR A 88 -1.32 -2.38 16.27
CA THR A 88 -1.68 -0.98 16.54
C THR A 88 -0.78 -0.03 15.74
N ALA A 89 -1.15 1.24 15.73
CA ALA A 89 -0.36 2.29 15.07
C ALA A 89 -0.54 3.65 15.76
N ALA A 90 0.41 4.54 15.51
CA ALA A 90 0.32 5.94 15.83
C ALA A 90 -0.14 6.75 14.60
N HIS A 91 -1.03 7.73 14.84
CA HIS A 91 -1.47 8.67 13.81
C HIS A 91 -1.61 10.08 14.39
N SER A 92 -1.36 11.12 13.57
CA SER A 92 -1.31 12.51 14.05
C SER A 92 -2.69 13.04 14.48
N SER A 93 -3.77 12.67 13.80
CA SER A 93 -5.08 13.29 13.94
C SER A 93 -6.26 12.34 14.08
N LEU A 94 -6.17 11.08 13.62
CA LEU A 94 -7.27 10.12 13.75
C LEU A 94 -7.61 9.89 15.23
N PRO A 95 -8.88 9.76 15.62
CA PRO A 95 -9.28 9.45 16.99
C PRO A 95 -8.63 8.17 17.52
N MET A 96 -8.38 8.10 18.83
CA MET A 96 -7.96 6.85 19.47
C MET A 96 -9.04 5.79 19.32
N GLY A 97 -8.64 4.55 19.05
CA GLY A 97 -9.57 3.44 18.81
C GLY A 97 -10.03 3.31 17.35
N THR A 98 -9.73 4.28 16.48
CA THR A 98 -10.05 4.17 15.05
C THR A 98 -9.37 2.94 14.44
N LYS A 99 -10.15 2.14 13.72
CA LYS A 99 -9.61 1.04 12.92
C LYS A 99 -9.20 1.54 11.55
N VAL A 100 -8.02 1.17 11.12
CA VAL A 100 -7.44 1.58 9.84
C VAL A 100 -6.94 0.34 9.12
N LYS A 101 -7.35 0.18 7.88
CA LYS A 101 -6.72 -0.77 6.96
C LYS A 101 -5.51 -0.10 6.35
N VAL A 102 -4.37 -0.73 6.46
CA VAL A 102 -3.11 -0.30 5.86
C VAL A 102 -2.75 -1.29 4.78
N THR A 103 -2.62 -0.81 3.55
CA THR A 103 -2.27 -1.63 2.39
C THR A 103 -0.92 -1.20 1.85
N ARG A 104 0.02 -2.10 1.78
CA ARG A 104 1.34 -1.89 1.19
C ARG A 104 1.21 -1.89 -0.34
N LEU A 105 1.72 -0.83 -1.02
CA LEU A 105 1.43 -0.59 -2.44
C LEU A 105 2.24 -1.46 -3.41
N ASP A 106 3.38 -1.99 -2.99
CA ASP A 106 4.25 -2.80 -3.86
C ASP A 106 3.85 -4.28 -3.96
N ASN A 107 3.18 -4.82 -2.91
CA ASN A 107 2.80 -6.22 -2.85
C ASN A 107 1.32 -6.46 -2.52
N ASN A 108 0.53 -5.40 -2.33
CA ASN A 108 -0.89 -5.42 -1.97
C ASN A 108 -1.22 -6.16 -0.65
N LYS A 109 -0.22 -6.44 0.19
CA LYS A 109 -0.49 -6.94 1.54
C LYS A 109 -1.22 -5.87 2.35
N SER A 110 -2.16 -6.29 3.16
CA SER A 110 -2.91 -5.38 4.02
C SER A 110 -3.05 -5.92 5.43
N VAL A 111 -3.13 -4.99 6.39
CA VAL A 111 -3.38 -5.28 7.80
C VAL A 111 -4.36 -4.27 8.37
N THR A 112 -5.21 -4.70 9.29
CA THR A 112 -6.05 -3.78 10.06
C THR A 112 -5.37 -3.49 11.39
N VAL A 113 -5.19 -2.21 11.70
CA VAL A 113 -4.58 -1.72 12.92
C VAL A 113 -5.54 -0.81 13.68
N VAL A 114 -5.32 -0.68 14.98
CA VAL A 114 -6.05 0.26 15.83
C VAL A 114 -5.15 1.43 16.18
N ILE A 115 -5.64 2.65 16.02
CA ILE A 115 -4.91 3.85 16.41
C ILE A 115 -4.95 3.98 17.93
N ASN A 116 -3.81 3.81 18.59
CA ASN A 116 -3.68 3.91 20.04
C ASN A 116 -2.53 4.81 20.51
N ASP A 117 -1.82 5.44 19.58
CA ASP A 117 -0.67 6.29 19.93
C ASP A 117 -0.62 7.58 19.11
N ARG A 118 0.16 8.53 19.64
CA ARG A 118 0.47 9.82 19.01
C ARG A 118 1.99 9.97 18.99
N LYS A 119 2.53 10.09 17.80
CA LYS A 119 3.95 10.38 17.62
C LYS A 119 4.15 11.50 16.63
N PRO A 120 5.18 12.33 16.78
CA PRO A 120 5.56 13.25 15.73
C PRO A 120 6.01 12.46 14.52
N PHE A 121 5.34 12.66 13.38
CA PHE A 121 5.72 12.00 12.15
C PHE A 121 7.02 12.57 11.58
N LYS A 122 7.82 11.68 11.04
CA LYS A 122 8.86 12.07 10.09
C LYS A 122 8.18 12.56 8.81
N GLN A 123 8.75 13.60 8.21
CA GLN A 123 8.21 14.17 6.97
C GLN A 123 7.91 13.07 5.92
N GLY A 124 6.73 13.13 5.31
CA GLY A 124 6.25 12.16 4.32
C GLY A 124 5.67 10.86 4.88
N THR A 125 5.67 10.67 6.21
CA THR A 125 5.06 9.51 6.86
C THR A 125 3.61 9.81 7.24
N VAL A 126 2.67 8.95 6.85
CA VAL A 126 1.23 9.09 7.15
C VAL A 126 0.81 8.22 8.35
N ILE A 127 1.54 7.15 8.64
CA ILE A 127 1.26 6.25 9.76
C ILE A 127 2.55 5.66 10.31
N ASP A 128 2.61 5.44 11.62
CA ASP A 128 3.75 4.79 12.29
C ASP A 128 3.25 3.51 12.95
N LEU A 129 3.68 2.37 12.43
CA LEU A 129 3.17 1.04 12.80
C LEU A 129 3.87 0.52 14.06
N ALA A 130 3.14 -0.14 14.94
CA ALA A 130 3.75 -0.99 15.96
C ALA A 130 4.41 -2.21 15.28
N HIS A 131 5.40 -2.79 15.94
CA HIS A 131 6.22 -3.86 15.36
C HIS A 131 5.40 -5.03 14.80
N GLY A 132 4.37 -5.51 15.52
CA GLY A 132 3.51 -6.58 15.02
C GLY A 132 2.79 -6.24 13.70
N SER A 133 2.34 -4.99 13.58
CA SER A 133 1.72 -4.50 12.33
C SER A 133 2.74 -4.37 11.20
N ALA A 134 3.96 -3.92 11.52
CA ALA A 134 5.05 -3.79 10.55
C ALA A 134 5.49 -5.15 10.02
N THR A 135 5.68 -6.15 10.89
CA THR A 135 6.01 -7.51 10.51
C THR A 135 4.92 -8.14 9.63
N ALA A 136 3.64 -7.90 9.94
CA ALA A 136 2.53 -8.40 9.12
C ALA A 136 2.51 -7.82 7.70
N LEU A 137 3.09 -6.65 7.49
CA LEU A 137 3.24 -5.99 6.19
C LEU A 137 4.63 -6.16 5.56
N ASP A 138 5.55 -6.91 6.19
CA ASP A 138 6.97 -7.05 5.81
C ASP A 138 7.68 -5.68 5.69
N VAL A 139 7.44 -4.76 6.64
CA VAL A 139 8.02 -3.40 6.65
C VAL A 139 9.22 -3.30 7.58
N ASP A 140 9.35 -4.18 8.53
CA ASP A 140 10.40 -4.22 9.55
C ASP A 140 11.81 -4.28 8.97
N ASP A 141 12.01 -4.99 7.86
CA ASP A 141 13.30 -5.04 7.16
C ASP A 141 13.60 -3.77 6.33
N ASP A 142 12.56 -3.14 5.77
CA ASP A 142 12.70 -1.99 4.87
C ASP A 142 12.75 -0.64 5.61
N GLY A 143 12.31 -0.59 6.85
CA GLY A 143 12.25 0.61 7.69
C GLY A 143 11.16 1.62 7.32
N LYS A 144 10.85 1.76 6.01
CA LYS A 144 9.75 2.58 5.47
C LYS A 144 9.25 1.98 4.17
N THR A 145 7.92 2.08 3.93
CA THR A 145 7.31 1.61 2.69
C THR A 145 6.15 2.50 2.27
N ALA A 146 5.82 2.48 0.98
CA ALA A 146 4.65 3.17 0.45
C ALA A 146 3.38 2.39 0.80
N VAL A 147 2.42 3.09 1.39
CA VAL A 147 1.15 2.51 1.82
C VAL A 147 -0.03 3.39 1.42
N GLU A 148 -1.18 2.76 1.38
CA GLU A 148 -2.49 3.39 1.39
C GLU A 148 -3.18 3.06 2.72
N ILE A 149 -3.77 4.07 3.37
CA ILE A 149 -4.53 3.91 4.59
C ILE A 149 -6.00 4.23 4.33
N GLU A 150 -6.88 3.38 4.84
CA GLU A 150 -8.34 3.49 4.74
C GLU A 150 -8.93 3.37 6.14
N VAL A 151 -9.72 4.36 6.56
CA VAL A 151 -10.44 4.30 7.84
C VAL A 151 -11.60 3.33 7.70
N LEU A 152 -11.71 2.40 8.64
CA LEU A 152 -12.81 1.45 8.74
C LEU A 152 -13.83 1.95 9.77
N ASP A 153 -15.09 1.95 9.39
CA ASP A 153 -16.21 2.29 10.29
C ASP A 153 -16.48 1.21 11.34
#